data_cb98b9ada8d3acdec63291f3f7b5400e
#
_entry.id   cb98b9ada8d3acdec63291f3f7b5400e
#
_cell.length_a   1.000
_cell.length_b   1.000
_cell.length_c   1.000
_cell.angle_alpha   90.00
_cell.angle_beta   90.00
_cell.angle_gamma   90.00
#
_symmetry.space_group_name_H-M   'P 1'
#
loop_
_entity.id
_entity.type
_entity.pdbx_description
1 polymer ?
#
loop_
_entity_poly.entity_id
_entity_poly.type
_entity_poly.pdbx_seq_one_letter_code
_entity_poly.pdbx_strand_id
1 'polypeptide(L)'
;MSNIEKYKKYFTKEYLMGPNSFRLLDELIRRSPEGTYFKRTLDLGCGYALTSLFVANETDAEHVYAFDLWVPATENYKRIRDNGLEDKIIPIHGDAMDMPFAEEYFDVIVSVDAYHYFGCKEGIFSDNVLPYVKNGGTVMIAVPGLKEQPQGELKQLFETWAEGDDSELFKTADWWEKLLKDECGDKCSIEVKEADCYDIAWHEWFESGHEYGIRDKDFLDKGLYDILNFLLIYVRKE
;
A
#
# COMPACT_ATOMS: atom_id res chain seq x y z
N MET A 1 5.22 -14.12 14.10
CA MET A 1 3.97 -14.03 13.32
C MET A 1 3.13 -12.93 13.94
N SER A 2 2.70 -11.97 13.13
CA SER A 2 1.79 -10.91 13.59
C SER A 2 0.47 -11.54 14.05
N ASN A 3 -0.14 -10.95 15.05
CA ASN A 3 -1.46 -11.38 15.49
C ASN A 3 -2.52 -10.48 14.86
N ILE A 4 -2.84 -10.74 13.60
CA ILE A 4 -3.78 -9.94 12.81
C ILE A 4 -5.19 -9.93 13.43
N GLU A 5 -5.53 -10.93 14.23
CA GLU A 5 -6.81 -11.04 14.95
C GLU A 5 -7.08 -9.86 15.90
N LYS A 6 -6.00 -9.23 16.44
CA LYS A 6 -6.14 -8.01 17.27
C LYS A 6 -6.79 -6.84 16.52
N TYR A 7 -6.66 -6.85 15.18
CA TYR A 7 -7.10 -5.76 14.32
C TYR A 7 -8.49 -5.97 13.74
N LYS A 8 -9.14 -7.12 14.01
CA LYS A 8 -10.51 -7.43 13.51
C LYS A 8 -11.55 -6.36 13.85
N LYS A 9 -11.38 -5.63 14.94
CA LYS A 9 -12.25 -4.48 15.28
C LYS A 9 -12.28 -3.38 14.21
N TYR A 10 -11.29 -3.36 13.32
CA TYR A 10 -11.18 -2.41 12.22
C TYR A 10 -11.62 -2.99 10.87
N PHE A 11 -12.01 -4.28 10.79
CA PHE A 11 -12.47 -4.91 9.54
C PHE A 11 -13.94 -4.58 9.29
N THR A 12 -14.28 -3.31 9.29
CA THR A 12 -15.64 -2.79 9.16
C THR A 12 -15.70 -1.68 8.13
N LYS A 13 -16.89 -1.38 7.65
CA LYS A 13 -17.15 -0.32 6.65
C LYS A 13 -16.69 1.08 7.07
N GLU A 14 -16.52 1.31 8.38
CA GLU A 14 -16.07 2.60 8.90
C GLU A 14 -14.56 2.80 8.77
N TYR A 15 -13.81 1.72 8.55
CA TYR A 15 -12.37 1.74 8.58
C TYR A 15 -11.69 1.19 7.34
N LEU A 16 -12.25 0.17 6.69
CA LEU A 16 -11.72 -0.31 5.42
C LEU A 16 -12.10 0.65 4.30
N MET A 17 -11.14 0.96 3.45
CA MET A 17 -11.28 1.82 2.26
C MET A 17 -11.13 1.02 0.96
N GLY A 18 -10.91 -0.29 1.07
CA GLY A 18 -10.66 -1.24 0.00
C GLY A 18 -10.41 -2.63 0.58
N PRO A 19 -9.88 -3.56 -0.21
CA PRO A 19 -9.43 -4.87 0.26
C PRO A 19 -8.54 -4.75 1.49
N ASN A 20 -8.63 -5.73 2.39
CA ASN A 20 -8.08 -5.58 3.73
C ASN A 20 -6.57 -5.28 3.75
N SER A 21 -6.24 -4.00 3.97
CA SER A 21 -4.88 -3.48 4.00
C SER A 21 -4.00 -4.11 5.10
N PHE A 22 -4.58 -4.60 6.18
CA PHE A 22 -3.83 -5.32 7.21
C PHE A 22 -3.29 -6.66 6.69
N ARG A 23 -4.04 -7.37 5.84
CA ARG A 23 -3.59 -8.63 5.22
C ARG A 23 -2.44 -8.37 4.26
N LEU A 24 -2.59 -7.34 3.42
CA LEU A 24 -1.55 -6.92 2.47
C LEU A 24 -0.28 -6.51 3.20
N LEU A 25 -0.40 -5.66 4.23
CA LEU A 25 0.76 -5.19 5.00
C LEU A 25 1.44 -6.32 5.79
N ASP A 26 0.67 -7.21 6.42
CA ASP A 26 1.23 -8.37 7.13
C ASP A 26 2.07 -9.23 6.20
N GLU A 27 1.56 -9.52 5.02
CA GLU A 27 2.30 -10.30 4.04
C GLU A 27 3.51 -9.54 3.51
N LEU A 28 3.36 -8.25 3.21
CA LEU A 28 4.43 -7.38 2.76
C LEU A 28 5.60 -7.37 3.76
N ILE A 29 5.31 -7.26 5.06
CA ILE A 29 6.33 -7.29 6.12
C ILE A 29 6.94 -8.68 6.26
N ARG A 30 6.15 -9.75 6.26
CA ARG A 30 6.67 -11.13 6.41
C ARG A 30 7.58 -11.55 5.27
N ARG A 31 7.37 -11.01 4.07
CA ARG A 31 8.17 -11.30 2.86
C ARG A 31 9.20 -10.22 2.56
N SER A 32 9.42 -9.28 3.48
CA SER A 32 10.43 -8.23 3.31
C SER A 32 11.83 -8.81 3.12
N PRO A 33 12.70 -8.14 2.36
CA PRO A 33 14.09 -8.55 2.18
C PRO A 33 14.81 -8.70 3.53
N GLU A 34 15.73 -9.66 3.61
CA GLU A 34 16.54 -9.88 4.81
C GLU A 34 17.31 -8.61 5.20
N GLY A 35 17.33 -8.29 6.48
CA GLY A 35 18.00 -7.09 7.00
C GLY A 35 17.18 -5.81 6.84
N THR A 36 15.88 -5.89 6.55
CA THR A 36 14.97 -4.73 6.61
C THR A 36 14.72 -4.34 8.07
N TYR A 37 14.98 -3.07 8.41
CA TYR A 37 14.76 -2.49 9.74
C TYR A 37 13.72 -1.37 9.65
N PHE A 38 12.75 -1.37 10.58
CA PHE A 38 11.62 -0.43 10.57
C PHE A 38 11.79 0.76 11.52
N LYS A 39 13.01 1.03 12.01
CA LYS A 39 13.25 2.03 13.05
C LYS A 39 12.56 3.36 12.79
N ARG A 40 12.74 3.89 11.60
CA ARG A 40 12.08 5.11 11.15
C ARG A 40 11.34 4.80 9.86
N THR A 41 10.01 4.64 9.97
CA THR A 41 9.14 4.22 8.87
C THR A 41 8.23 5.36 8.43
N LEU A 42 8.13 5.57 7.12
CA LEU A 42 7.08 6.35 6.50
C LEU A 42 5.97 5.40 6.02
N ASP A 43 4.74 5.65 6.43
CA ASP A 43 3.52 5.02 5.89
C ASP A 43 2.88 6.02 4.93
N LEU A 44 3.16 5.84 3.64
CA LEU A 44 2.82 6.76 2.56
C LEU A 44 1.45 6.42 1.95
N GLY A 45 0.48 7.30 2.13
CA GLY A 45 -0.93 7.04 1.83
C GLY A 45 -1.57 6.17 2.91
N CYS A 46 -1.40 6.56 4.18
CA CYS A 46 -1.80 5.75 5.33
C CYS A 46 -3.33 5.72 5.57
N GLY A 47 -4.12 6.51 4.83
CA GLY A 47 -5.56 6.63 5.03
C GLY A 47 -5.90 6.94 6.49
N TYR A 48 -6.68 6.07 7.12
CA TYR A 48 -7.04 6.18 8.54
C TYR A 48 -5.91 5.79 9.51
N ALA A 49 -4.65 5.71 9.07
CA ALA A 49 -3.47 5.33 9.84
C ALA A 49 -3.55 3.92 10.47
N LEU A 50 -4.37 3.03 9.92
CA LEU A 50 -4.48 1.66 10.43
C LEU A 50 -3.24 0.83 10.14
N THR A 51 -2.66 1.00 8.96
CA THR A 51 -1.37 0.46 8.57
C THR A 51 -0.24 0.97 9.47
N SER A 52 -0.28 2.27 9.82
CA SER A 52 0.66 2.86 10.78
C SER A 52 0.56 2.23 12.18
N LEU A 53 -0.67 1.97 12.68
CA LEU A 53 -0.87 1.25 13.94
C LEU A 53 -0.28 -0.17 13.89
N PHE A 54 -0.43 -0.85 12.75
CA PHE A 54 0.12 -2.18 12.54
C PHE A 54 1.65 -2.16 12.55
N VAL A 55 2.28 -1.30 11.75
CA VAL A 55 3.74 -1.14 11.71
C VAL A 55 4.28 -0.86 13.12
N ALA A 56 3.67 0.09 13.83
CA ALA A 56 4.12 0.46 15.18
C ALA A 56 4.08 -0.70 16.19
N ASN A 57 3.13 -1.61 16.06
CA ASN A 57 2.94 -2.70 17.00
C ASN A 57 3.63 -4.01 16.62
N GLU A 58 3.77 -4.28 15.30
CA GLU A 58 4.21 -5.59 14.80
C GLU A 58 5.65 -5.59 14.27
N THR A 59 6.33 -4.42 14.28
CA THR A 59 7.72 -4.28 13.85
C THR A 59 8.60 -3.67 14.94
N ASP A 60 9.90 -3.52 14.65
CA ASP A 60 10.85 -2.82 15.51
C ASP A 60 10.84 -1.29 15.32
N ALA A 61 9.77 -0.72 14.74
CA ALA A 61 9.66 0.72 14.50
C ALA A 61 9.78 1.51 15.81
N GLU A 62 10.62 2.53 15.80
CA GLU A 62 10.74 3.52 16.86
C GLU A 62 9.84 4.73 16.59
N HIS A 63 9.77 5.14 15.31
CA HIS A 63 8.87 6.20 14.85
C HIS A 63 8.21 5.82 13.54
N VAL A 64 6.90 6.03 13.43
CA VAL A 64 6.10 5.85 12.22
C VAL A 64 5.50 7.20 11.84
N TYR A 65 5.75 7.64 10.62
CA TYR A 65 5.19 8.84 10.03
C TYR A 65 3.99 8.45 9.18
N ALA A 66 2.78 8.72 9.71
CA ALA A 66 1.51 8.42 9.05
C ALA A 66 1.15 9.59 8.11
N PHE A 67 1.51 9.45 6.83
CA PHE A 67 1.41 10.53 5.85
C PHE A 67 0.24 10.27 4.88
N ASP A 68 -0.68 11.22 4.77
CA ASP A 68 -1.85 11.08 3.90
C ASP A 68 -2.32 12.44 3.35
N LEU A 69 -2.87 12.41 2.13
CA LEU A 69 -3.44 13.59 1.47
C LEU A 69 -4.93 13.76 1.77
N TRP A 70 -5.67 12.68 1.95
CA TRP A 70 -7.14 12.71 2.05
C TRP A 70 -7.63 12.81 3.50
N VAL A 71 -6.94 12.13 4.41
CA VAL A 71 -7.34 12.10 5.82
C VAL A 71 -6.55 13.13 6.62
N PRO A 72 -7.23 14.11 7.25
CA PRO A 72 -6.55 15.12 8.05
C PRO A 72 -5.74 14.55 9.21
N ALA A 73 -4.53 15.05 9.44
CA ALA A 73 -3.66 14.63 10.53
C ALA A 73 -4.34 14.68 11.92
N THR A 74 -5.26 15.62 12.12
CA THR A 74 -6.02 15.75 13.38
C THR A 74 -6.98 14.58 13.61
N GLU A 75 -7.52 13.97 12.57
CA GLU A 75 -8.37 12.78 12.66
C GLU A 75 -7.54 11.55 12.99
N ASN A 76 -6.42 11.38 12.28
CA ASN A 76 -5.46 10.32 12.54
C ASN A 76 -4.88 10.43 13.95
N TYR A 77 -4.56 11.64 14.42
CA TYR A 77 -4.06 11.85 15.78
C TYR A 77 -5.03 11.33 16.85
N LYS A 78 -6.35 11.57 16.70
CA LYS A 78 -7.35 11.04 17.65
C LYS A 78 -7.29 9.53 17.72
N ARG A 79 -7.25 8.86 16.55
CA ARG A 79 -7.21 7.40 16.45
C ARG A 79 -5.90 6.81 17.02
N ILE A 80 -4.77 7.46 16.73
CA ILE A 80 -3.45 7.08 17.23
C ILE A 80 -3.44 7.18 18.76
N ARG A 81 -3.91 8.29 19.33
CA ARG A 81 -4.01 8.51 20.78
C ARG A 81 -4.96 7.52 21.46
N ASP A 82 -6.09 7.20 20.84
CA ASP A 82 -7.07 6.24 21.39
C ASP A 82 -6.51 4.80 21.42
N ASN A 83 -5.38 4.56 20.72
CA ASN A 83 -4.60 3.32 20.76
C ASN A 83 -3.31 3.45 21.62
N GLY A 84 -3.05 4.60 22.25
CA GLY A 84 -1.87 4.82 23.11
C GLY A 84 -0.54 4.82 22.35
N LEU A 85 -0.53 5.31 21.10
CA LEU A 85 0.63 5.30 20.23
C LEU A 85 1.08 6.71 19.78
N GLU A 86 0.61 7.75 20.45
CA GLU A 86 0.91 9.16 20.15
C GLU A 86 2.40 9.53 20.29
N ASP A 87 3.13 8.79 21.11
CA ASP A 87 4.58 8.97 21.27
C ASP A 87 5.39 8.30 20.16
N LYS A 88 4.76 7.41 19.38
CA LYS A 88 5.42 6.59 18.36
C LYS A 88 4.98 6.92 16.95
N ILE A 89 3.71 7.31 16.75
CA ILE A 89 3.16 7.60 15.43
C ILE A 89 2.90 9.10 15.28
N ILE A 90 3.47 9.68 14.24
CA ILE A 90 3.39 11.10 13.91
C ILE A 90 2.48 11.24 12.67
N PRO A 91 1.22 11.69 12.81
CA PRO A 91 0.35 11.91 11.66
C PRO A 91 0.71 13.21 10.95
N ILE A 92 0.77 13.16 9.63
CA ILE A 92 1.06 14.30 8.77
C ILE A 92 0.06 14.33 7.62
N HIS A 93 -0.51 15.50 7.37
CA HIS A 93 -1.38 15.75 6.22
C HIS A 93 -0.56 16.46 5.14
N GLY A 94 -0.41 15.84 3.96
CA GLY A 94 0.41 16.40 2.89
C GLY A 94 0.30 15.62 1.59
N ASP A 95 0.91 16.18 0.54
CA ASP A 95 0.99 15.59 -0.79
C ASP A 95 2.29 14.80 -0.94
N ALA A 96 2.21 13.58 -1.47
CA ALA A 96 3.37 12.74 -1.77
C ALA A 96 4.33 13.39 -2.77
N MET A 97 3.85 14.38 -3.54
CA MET A 97 4.68 15.14 -4.49
C MET A 97 5.49 16.26 -3.84
N ASP A 98 5.22 16.60 -2.56
CA ASP A 98 5.93 17.66 -1.83
C ASP A 98 6.08 17.25 -0.36
N MET A 99 6.84 16.18 -0.11
CA MET A 99 7.04 15.66 1.24
C MET A 99 8.04 16.49 2.05
N PRO A 100 7.70 16.92 3.28
CA PRO A 100 8.52 17.82 4.10
C PRO A 100 9.60 17.08 4.89
N PHE A 101 10.32 16.17 4.27
CA PHE A 101 11.36 15.37 4.93
C PHE A 101 12.73 15.65 4.36
N ALA A 102 13.74 15.36 5.16
CA ALA A 102 15.13 15.35 4.68
C ALA A 102 15.38 14.11 3.80
N GLU A 103 16.29 14.23 2.85
CA GLU A 103 16.79 13.08 2.11
C GLU A 103 17.44 12.05 3.06
N GLU A 104 17.43 10.79 2.67
CA GLU A 104 18.00 9.66 3.42
C GLU A 104 17.52 9.59 4.88
N TYR A 105 16.25 9.88 5.10
CA TYR A 105 15.66 9.95 6.44
C TYR A 105 15.07 8.64 6.93
N PHE A 106 14.43 7.86 6.04
CA PHE A 106 13.69 6.66 6.41
C PHE A 106 14.51 5.39 6.20
N ASP A 107 14.39 4.46 7.14
CA ASP A 107 14.88 3.09 6.98
C ASP A 107 13.95 2.28 6.07
N VAL A 108 12.64 2.52 6.21
CA VAL A 108 11.59 1.91 5.37
C VAL A 108 10.53 2.95 4.98
N ILE A 109 10.07 2.88 3.73
CA ILE A 109 8.80 3.48 3.30
C ILE A 109 7.86 2.34 2.97
N VAL A 110 6.67 2.32 3.56
CA VAL A 110 5.58 1.42 3.20
C VAL A 110 4.46 2.20 2.51
N SER A 111 3.79 1.60 1.52
CA SER A 111 2.57 2.14 0.93
C SER A 111 1.64 0.98 0.58
N VAL A 112 0.44 0.98 1.13
CA VAL A 112 -0.52 -0.12 0.96
C VAL A 112 -1.80 0.42 0.37
N ASP A 113 -2.16 -0.09 -0.80
CA ASP A 113 -3.37 0.28 -1.56
C ASP A 113 -3.50 1.79 -1.84
N ALA A 114 -2.35 2.47 -1.99
CA ALA A 114 -2.30 3.91 -2.20
C ALA A 114 -1.36 4.33 -3.35
N TYR A 115 -0.20 3.69 -3.48
CA TYR A 115 0.86 4.13 -4.39
C TYR A 115 0.42 4.17 -5.87
N HIS A 116 -0.46 3.28 -6.30
CA HIS A 116 -0.96 3.22 -7.68
C HIS A 116 -1.67 4.51 -8.12
N TYR A 117 -2.26 5.28 -7.20
CA TYR A 117 -2.94 6.55 -7.54
C TYR A 117 -1.99 7.62 -8.09
N PHE A 118 -0.72 7.58 -7.71
CA PHE A 118 0.25 8.59 -8.14
C PHE A 118 1.54 8.01 -8.74
N GLY A 119 1.92 6.80 -8.39
CA GLY A 119 3.19 6.18 -8.77
C GLY A 119 3.26 5.59 -10.17
N CYS A 120 2.16 5.62 -10.96
CA CYS A 120 2.13 5.10 -12.33
C CYS A 120 2.77 6.04 -13.38
N LYS A 121 3.38 7.14 -12.98
CA LYS A 121 4.01 8.11 -13.88
C LYS A 121 5.53 8.04 -13.75
N GLU A 122 6.23 8.15 -14.88
CA GLU A 122 7.68 8.21 -14.94
C GLU A 122 8.23 9.36 -14.07
N GLY A 123 9.33 9.10 -13.36
CA GLY A 123 10.02 10.04 -12.50
C GLY A 123 9.46 10.12 -11.07
N ILE A 124 8.23 9.67 -10.81
CA ILE A 124 7.65 9.80 -9.46
C ILE A 124 8.42 9.01 -8.41
N PHE A 125 8.82 7.79 -8.72
CA PHE A 125 9.57 6.99 -7.76
C PHE A 125 10.95 7.58 -7.49
N SER A 126 11.69 7.91 -8.56
CA SER A 126 13.06 8.43 -8.46
C SER A 126 13.14 9.82 -7.82
N ASP A 127 12.14 10.67 -8.04
CA ASP A 127 12.19 12.08 -7.63
C ASP A 127 11.45 12.33 -6.30
N ASN A 128 10.38 11.56 -6.02
CA ASN A 128 9.50 11.83 -4.88
C ASN A 128 9.48 10.74 -3.81
N VAL A 129 10.11 9.57 -4.02
CA VAL A 129 10.13 8.50 -3.02
C VAL A 129 11.55 8.07 -2.67
N LEU A 130 12.34 7.68 -3.67
CA LEU A 130 13.69 7.14 -3.48
C LEU A 130 14.66 8.09 -2.73
N PRO A 131 14.62 9.43 -2.91
CA PRO A 131 15.51 10.33 -2.18
C PRO A 131 15.38 10.25 -0.66
N TYR A 132 14.17 9.98 -0.16
CA TYR A 132 13.90 9.94 1.28
C TYR A 132 14.33 8.65 1.97
N VAL A 133 14.64 7.60 1.22
CA VAL A 133 15.12 6.32 1.74
C VAL A 133 16.64 6.37 1.90
N LYS A 134 17.13 5.91 3.04
CA LYS A 134 18.58 5.74 3.30
C LYS A 134 19.19 4.71 2.36
N ASN A 135 20.49 4.80 2.16
CA ASN A 135 21.25 3.70 1.54
C ASN A 135 21.11 2.44 2.41
N GLY A 136 20.83 1.30 1.79
CA GLY A 136 20.47 0.06 2.47
C GLY A 136 19.03 -0.01 2.98
N GLY A 137 18.26 1.09 2.85
CA GLY A 137 16.84 1.11 3.22
C GLY A 137 15.94 0.52 2.12
N THR A 138 14.67 0.32 2.44
CA THR A 138 13.74 -0.40 1.56
C THR A 138 12.42 0.36 1.38
N VAL A 139 11.94 0.45 0.14
CA VAL A 139 10.55 0.82 -0.17
C VAL A 139 9.75 -0.46 -0.37
N MET A 140 8.61 -0.55 0.29
CA MET A 140 7.72 -1.72 0.26
C MET A 140 6.32 -1.26 -0.10
N ILE A 141 5.80 -1.75 -1.22
CA ILE A 141 4.53 -1.30 -1.78
C ILE A 141 3.62 -2.50 -2.00
N ALA A 142 2.36 -2.40 -1.59
CA ALA A 142 1.31 -3.31 -1.97
C ALA A 142 0.25 -2.55 -2.76
N VAL A 143 -0.01 -2.98 -3.99
CA VAL A 143 -0.98 -2.34 -4.90
C VAL A 143 -1.88 -3.36 -5.57
N PRO A 144 -3.11 -2.97 -5.93
CA PRO A 144 -3.91 -3.78 -6.84
C PRO A 144 -3.23 -3.84 -8.21
N GLY A 145 -3.35 -4.96 -8.88
CA GLY A 145 -2.74 -5.20 -10.16
C GLY A 145 -3.54 -6.13 -11.06
N LEU A 146 -2.97 -6.39 -12.21
CA LEU A 146 -3.51 -7.29 -13.21
C LEU A 146 -2.54 -8.45 -13.45
N LYS A 147 -3.05 -9.68 -13.56
CA LYS A 147 -2.27 -10.85 -14.03
C LYS A 147 -1.89 -10.69 -15.50
N GLU A 148 -2.83 -10.14 -16.28
CA GLU A 148 -2.66 -9.81 -17.70
C GLU A 148 -3.62 -8.69 -18.10
N GLN A 149 -3.37 -8.04 -19.24
CA GLN A 149 -4.25 -7.01 -19.77
C GLN A 149 -5.57 -7.63 -20.23
N PRO A 150 -6.73 -7.20 -19.69
CA PRO A 150 -8.02 -7.75 -20.06
C PRO A 150 -8.39 -7.47 -21.50
N GLN A 151 -9.09 -8.39 -22.15
CA GLN A 151 -9.51 -8.32 -23.54
C GLN A 151 -11.03 -8.50 -23.67
N GLY A 152 -11.61 -8.01 -24.77
CA GLY A 152 -13.00 -8.25 -25.13
C GLY A 152 -14.00 -7.81 -24.05
N GLU A 153 -14.90 -8.71 -23.66
CA GLU A 153 -15.94 -8.43 -22.65
C GLU A 153 -15.37 -8.17 -21.25
N LEU A 154 -14.29 -8.86 -20.88
CA LEU A 154 -13.62 -8.63 -19.61
C LEU A 154 -13.00 -7.23 -19.53
N LYS A 155 -12.50 -6.69 -20.64
CA LYS A 155 -12.01 -5.31 -20.68
C LYS A 155 -13.14 -4.32 -20.40
N GLN A 156 -14.29 -4.48 -21.02
CA GLN A 156 -15.45 -3.60 -20.80
C GLN A 156 -15.96 -3.70 -19.35
N LEU A 157 -16.00 -4.91 -18.79
CA LEU A 157 -16.38 -5.13 -17.41
C LEU A 157 -15.41 -4.45 -16.45
N PHE A 158 -14.11 -4.59 -16.68
CA PHE A 158 -13.04 -3.97 -15.90
C PHE A 158 -13.09 -2.44 -15.95
N GLU A 159 -13.20 -1.83 -17.14
CA GLU A 159 -13.33 -0.39 -17.30
C GLU A 159 -14.60 0.17 -16.63
N THR A 160 -15.68 -0.62 -16.62
CA THR A 160 -16.92 -0.25 -15.92
C THR A 160 -16.74 -0.30 -14.40
N TRP A 161 -16.06 -1.30 -13.89
CA TRP A 161 -15.77 -1.45 -12.47
C TRP A 161 -14.82 -0.36 -11.96
N ALA A 162 -13.74 -0.12 -12.68
CA ALA A 162 -12.70 0.86 -12.35
C ALA A 162 -13.10 2.32 -12.67
N GLU A 163 -14.35 2.58 -13.08
CA GLU A 163 -14.88 3.91 -13.33
C GLU A 163 -14.08 4.73 -14.37
N GLY A 164 -13.74 4.09 -15.48
CA GLY A 164 -13.12 4.75 -16.62
C GLY A 164 -11.61 4.91 -16.49
N ASP A 165 -11.13 6.15 -16.28
CA ASP A 165 -9.69 6.46 -16.31
C ASP A 165 -8.92 5.77 -15.17
N ASP A 166 -9.56 5.40 -14.06
CA ASP A 166 -8.93 4.66 -12.97
C ASP A 166 -8.51 3.23 -13.38
N SER A 167 -9.05 2.69 -14.48
CA SER A 167 -8.57 1.43 -15.07
C SER A 167 -7.09 1.48 -15.45
N GLU A 168 -6.56 2.65 -15.79
CA GLU A 168 -5.16 2.85 -16.12
C GLU A 168 -4.21 2.78 -14.91
N LEU A 169 -4.73 2.76 -13.69
CA LEU A 169 -3.93 2.66 -12.46
C LEU A 169 -3.53 1.20 -12.14
N PHE A 170 -4.24 0.24 -12.72
CA PHE A 170 -3.97 -1.18 -12.52
C PHE A 170 -2.95 -1.69 -13.53
N LYS A 171 -1.79 -2.07 -13.05
CA LYS A 171 -0.66 -2.52 -13.89
C LYS A 171 -0.27 -3.95 -13.58
N THR A 172 0.41 -4.60 -14.53
CA THR A 172 0.98 -5.94 -14.33
C THR A 172 2.30 -5.88 -13.55
N ALA A 173 2.75 -7.01 -13.04
CA ALA A 173 4.03 -7.12 -12.36
C ALA A 173 5.21 -6.68 -13.26
N ASP A 174 5.22 -7.15 -14.52
CA ASP A 174 6.25 -6.79 -15.50
C ASP A 174 6.31 -5.29 -15.78
N TRP A 175 5.14 -4.63 -15.77
CA TRP A 175 5.06 -3.19 -15.98
C TRP A 175 5.72 -2.42 -14.83
N TRP A 176 5.38 -2.79 -13.57
CA TRP A 176 5.99 -2.17 -12.39
C TRP A 176 7.48 -2.43 -12.31
N GLU A 177 7.91 -3.67 -12.57
CA GLU A 177 9.32 -4.04 -12.56
C GLU A 177 10.11 -3.24 -13.59
N LYS A 178 9.56 -3.09 -14.80
CA LYS A 178 10.18 -2.29 -15.86
C LYS A 178 10.28 -0.81 -15.48
N LEU A 179 9.19 -0.19 -15.02
CA LEU A 179 9.18 1.22 -14.64
C LEU A 179 10.25 1.50 -13.58
N LEU A 180 10.26 0.71 -12.51
CA LEU A 180 11.19 0.91 -11.40
C LEU A 180 12.65 0.66 -11.78
N LYS A 181 12.91 -0.32 -12.65
CA LYS A 181 14.26 -0.54 -13.20
C LYS A 181 14.73 0.63 -14.08
N ASP A 182 13.85 1.16 -14.90
CA ASP A 182 14.16 2.31 -15.76
C ASP A 182 14.46 3.56 -14.89
N GLU A 183 13.75 3.75 -13.78
CA GLU A 183 13.93 4.90 -12.88
C GLU A 183 15.14 4.77 -11.93
N CYS A 184 15.41 3.58 -11.42
CA CYS A 184 16.46 3.37 -10.42
C CYS A 184 17.81 3.01 -11.03
N GLY A 185 17.84 2.39 -12.20
CA GLY A 185 19.06 1.82 -12.80
C GLY A 185 19.71 0.82 -11.83
N ASP A 186 21.03 0.90 -11.72
CA ASP A 186 21.83 0.03 -10.83
C ASP A 186 21.82 0.46 -9.36
N LYS A 187 21.03 1.47 -8.99
CA LYS A 187 21.01 2.01 -7.62
C LYS A 187 20.13 1.21 -6.66
N CYS A 188 19.29 0.32 -7.19
CA CYS A 188 18.35 -0.46 -6.39
C CYS A 188 18.27 -1.90 -6.86
N SER A 189 18.03 -2.80 -5.92
CA SER A 189 17.48 -4.11 -6.23
C SER A 189 15.96 -4.06 -6.16
N ILE A 190 15.28 -4.69 -7.14
CA ILE A 190 13.83 -4.64 -7.31
C ILE A 190 13.29 -6.05 -7.39
N GLU A 191 12.23 -6.30 -6.64
CA GLU A 191 11.49 -7.56 -6.66
C GLU A 191 10.00 -7.26 -6.66
N VAL A 192 9.25 -7.86 -7.59
CA VAL A 192 7.79 -7.78 -7.68
C VAL A 192 7.20 -9.18 -7.58
N LYS A 193 6.26 -9.38 -6.67
CA LYS A 193 5.62 -10.69 -6.40
C LYS A 193 4.11 -10.54 -6.32
N GLU A 194 3.37 -11.58 -6.66
CA GLU A 194 1.96 -11.65 -6.31
C GLU A 194 1.78 -11.95 -4.82
N ALA A 195 0.74 -11.37 -4.23
CA ALA A 195 0.38 -11.62 -2.84
C ALA A 195 -0.42 -12.92 -2.72
N ASP A 196 -0.12 -13.71 -1.69
CA ASP A 196 -0.86 -14.93 -1.37
C ASP A 196 -2.19 -14.63 -0.63
N CYS A 197 -2.31 -13.45 -0.02
CA CYS A 197 -3.49 -13.06 0.77
C CYS A 197 -4.65 -12.51 -0.07
N TYR A 198 -4.61 -12.63 -1.39
CA TYR A 198 -5.61 -12.10 -2.32
C TYR A 198 -7.05 -12.47 -1.91
N ASP A 199 -7.30 -13.76 -1.74
CA ASP A 199 -8.64 -14.27 -1.42
C ASP A 199 -9.17 -13.74 -0.09
N ILE A 200 -8.36 -13.79 0.96
CA ILE A 200 -8.78 -13.37 2.29
C ILE A 200 -8.94 -11.84 2.38
N ALA A 201 -8.10 -11.07 1.67
CA ALA A 201 -8.20 -9.62 1.67
C ALA A 201 -9.51 -9.14 1.00
N TRP A 202 -9.89 -9.73 -0.14
CA TRP A 202 -11.17 -9.47 -0.81
C TRP A 202 -12.35 -9.94 0.02
N HIS A 203 -12.30 -11.15 0.57
CA HIS A 203 -13.39 -11.71 1.36
C HIS A 203 -13.74 -10.82 2.56
N GLU A 204 -12.73 -10.36 3.32
CA GLU A 204 -12.95 -9.48 4.46
C GLU A 204 -13.45 -8.09 4.05
N TRP A 205 -13.09 -7.61 2.85
CA TRP A 205 -13.68 -6.41 2.26
C TRP A 205 -15.16 -6.58 1.96
N PHE A 206 -15.56 -7.68 1.31
CA PHE A 206 -16.95 -7.95 1.02
C PHE A 206 -17.79 -8.09 2.30
N GLU A 207 -17.23 -8.69 3.34
CA GLU A 207 -17.91 -8.87 4.63
C GLU A 207 -17.92 -7.60 5.49
N SER A 208 -17.14 -6.56 5.17
CA SER A 208 -17.11 -5.31 5.91
C SER A 208 -18.47 -4.58 5.95
N GLY A 209 -19.34 -4.85 4.97
CA GLY A 209 -20.62 -4.16 4.79
C GLY A 209 -20.48 -2.77 4.15
N HIS A 210 -19.32 -2.44 3.61
CA HIS A 210 -19.11 -1.22 2.85
C HIS A 210 -19.82 -1.32 1.48
N GLU A 211 -20.46 -0.23 1.03
CA GLU A 211 -21.22 -0.23 -0.24
C GLU A 211 -20.35 -0.58 -1.45
N TYR A 212 -19.11 -0.10 -1.50
CA TYR A 212 -18.15 -0.47 -2.55
C TYR A 212 -17.73 -1.94 -2.44
N GLY A 213 -17.60 -2.51 -1.25
CA GLY A 213 -17.29 -3.93 -1.09
C GLY A 213 -18.40 -4.84 -1.62
N ILE A 214 -19.66 -4.42 -1.45
CA ILE A 214 -20.82 -5.13 -2.01
C ILE A 214 -20.81 -5.04 -3.54
N ARG A 215 -20.55 -3.84 -4.08
CA ARG A 215 -20.41 -3.58 -5.53
C ARG A 215 -19.27 -4.39 -6.13
N ASP A 216 -18.11 -4.34 -5.53
CA ASP A 216 -16.90 -5.02 -6.02
C ASP A 216 -17.14 -6.53 -6.12
N LYS A 217 -17.80 -7.12 -5.10
CA LYS A 217 -18.14 -8.54 -5.13
C LYS A 217 -18.92 -8.92 -6.38
N ASP A 218 -19.93 -8.12 -6.77
CA ASP A 218 -20.75 -8.40 -7.96
C ASP A 218 -19.92 -8.38 -9.26
N PHE A 219 -18.94 -7.48 -9.37
CA PHE A 219 -18.03 -7.41 -10.52
C PHE A 219 -16.98 -8.53 -10.53
N LEU A 220 -16.44 -8.86 -9.37
CA LEU A 220 -15.48 -9.96 -9.25
C LEU A 220 -16.11 -11.31 -9.56
N ASP A 221 -17.34 -11.55 -9.08
CA ASP A 221 -18.12 -12.76 -9.39
C ASP A 221 -18.46 -12.91 -10.90
N LYS A 222 -18.42 -11.81 -11.67
CA LYS A 222 -18.60 -11.80 -13.14
C LYS A 222 -17.32 -12.08 -13.94
N GLY A 223 -16.19 -12.35 -13.28
CA GLY A 223 -14.93 -12.76 -13.90
C GLY A 223 -13.73 -11.86 -13.64
N LEU A 224 -13.88 -10.70 -12.99
CA LEU A 224 -12.73 -9.87 -12.65
C LEU A 224 -11.81 -10.52 -11.62
N TYR A 225 -12.35 -11.42 -10.78
CA TYR A 225 -11.57 -12.16 -9.79
C TYR A 225 -10.37 -12.91 -10.39
N ASP A 226 -10.54 -13.45 -11.59
CA ASP A 226 -9.51 -14.26 -12.24
C ASP A 226 -8.38 -13.44 -12.88
N ILE A 227 -8.65 -12.17 -13.21
CA ILE A 227 -7.69 -11.29 -13.89
C ILE A 227 -7.00 -10.30 -12.96
N LEU A 228 -7.56 -10.04 -11.77
CA LEU A 228 -6.98 -9.18 -10.76
C LEU A 228 -5.99 -9.95 -9.88
N ASN A 229 -5.04 -9.22 -9.30
CA ASN A 229 -4.17 -9.69 -8.22
C ASN A 229 -3.82 -8.53 -7.28
N PHE A 230 -3.04 -8.82 -6.23
CA PHE A 230 -2.26 -7.81 -5.51
C PHE A 230 -0.79 -8.05 -5.76
N LEU A 231 -0.06 -6.97 -5.97
CA LEU A 231 1.39 -7.00 -6.18
C LEU A 231 2.10 -6.45 -4.95
N LEU A 232 3.09 -7.21 -4.49
CA LEU A 232 4.03 -6.80 -3.45
C LEU A 232 5.33 -6.40 -4.13
N ILE A 233 5.71 -5.15 -4.00
CA ILE A 233 6.88 -4.55 -4.64
C ILE A 233 7.89 -4.19 -3.56
N TYR A 234 9.12 -4.63 -3.73
CA TYR A 234 10.24 -4.34 -2.85
C TYR A 234 11.34 -3.67 -3.65
N VAL A 235 11.74 -2.49 -3.23
CA VAL A 235 12.85 -1.73 -3.82
C VAL A 235 13.85 -1.41 -2.71
N ARG A 236 15.03 -2.03 -2.76
CA ARG A 236 16.12 -1.76 -1.82
C ARG A 236 17.14 -0.84 -2.45
N LYS A 237 17.39 0.29 -1.82
CA LYS A 237 18.42 1.24 -2.23
C LYS A 237 19.80 0.72 -1.83
N GLU A 238 20.72 0.62 -2.80
CA GLU A 238 22.09 0.11 -2.57
C GLU A 238 23.01 1.18 -1.96
#